data_313525283837bc18fe748813602a4df3
#
_entry.id   313525283837bc18fe748813602a4df3
#
_cell.length_a   1.000
_cell.length_b   1.000
_cell.length_c   1.000
_cell.angle_alpha   90.00
_cell.angle_beta   90.00
_cell.angle_gamma   90.00
#
_symmetry.space_group_name_H-M   'P 1'
#
loop_
_entity.id
_entity.type
_entity.pdbx_description
1 polymer ?
#
loop_
_entity_poly.entity_id
_entity_poly.type
_entity_poly.pdbx_seq_one_letter_code
_entity_poly.pdbx_strand_id
1 'polypeptide(L)'
;MVLGTLKDSARYEALHPLFARVFAYVKEHDLLHAELGRIELEGDTLFINNVEPATVLQADQPLEAHQAYLDIHVLLEGRERIGWRSTESCARPRVAFDVENDFVLYDDTPTSYVDLQPGDFAIVYPEDAHAPLIGQGEKIRKLIIKARV
;
A
#
# COMPACT_ATOMS: atom_id res chain seq x y z
N MET A 1 9.90 -1.40 -4.84
CA MET A 1 8.81 -2.19 -4.19
C MET A 1 9.38 -3.48 -3.59
N VAL A 2 8.93 -3.89 -2.39
CA VAL A 2 9.33 -5.14 -1.73
C VAL A 2 8.09 -5.99 -1.47
N LEU A 3 8.17 -7.29 -1.78
CA LEU A 3 7.09 -8.26 -1.54
C LEU A 3 7.48 -9.23 -0.44
N GLY A 4 6.52 -9.60 0.39
CA GLY A 4 6.71 -10.58 1.44
C GLY A 4 5.40 -11.11 1.99
N THR A 5 5.51 -12.00 2.97
CA THR A 5 4.37 -12.51 3.73
C THR A 5 4.46 -12.07 5.18
N LEU A 6 3.34 -11.86 5.85
CA LEU A 6 3.32 -11.52 7.28
C LEU A 6 4.07 -12.54 8.13
N LYS A 7 4.05 -13.81 7.73
CA LYS A 7 4.78 -14.90 8.40
C LYS A 7 6.29 -14.64 8.43
N ASP A 8 6.83 -14.08 7.35
CA ASP A 8 8.27 -13.84 7.19
C ASP A 8 8.66 -12.37 7.41
N SER A 9 7.74 -11.53 7.91
CA SER A 9 7.92 -10.08 8.06
C SER A 9 9.17 -9.67 8.86
N ALA A 10 9.61 -10.51 9.80
CA ALA A 10 10.84 -10.27 10.58
C ALA A 10 12.10 -10.05 9.70
N ARG A 11 12.12 -10.61 8.48
CA ARG A 11 13.23 -10.41 7.54
C ARG A 11 13.31 -9.01 6.97
N TYR A 12 12.22 -8.26 7.04
CA TYR A 12 12.08 -6.92 6.45
C TYR A 12 12.13 -5.81 7.48
N GLU A 13 12.14 -6.14 8.78
CA GLU A 13 12.11 -5.15 9.87
C GLU A 13 13.31 -4.20 9.85
N ALA A 14 14.47 -4.65 9.37
CA ALA A 14 15.67 -3.81 9.26
C ALA A 14 15.59 -2.75 8.15
N LEU A 15 14.59 -2.82 7.26
CA LEU A 15 14.44 -1.86 6.15
C LEU A 15 13.96 -0.48 6.61
N HIS A 16 13.29 -0.40 7.78
CA HIS A 16 12.82 0.87 8.31
C HIS A 16 12.63 0.78 9.84
N PRO A 17 12.96 1.81 10.63
CA PRO A 17 12.86 1.77 12.10
C PRO A 17 11.47 1.44 12.65
N LEU A 18 10.42 1.78 11.91
CA LEU A 18 9.03 1.57 12.34
C LEU A 18 8.47 0.17 11.98
N PHE A 19 9.18 -0.62 11.16
CA PHE A 19 8.63 -1.87 10.63
C PHE A 19 8.45 -2.95 11.70
N ALA A 20 9.40 -3.12 12.60
CA ALA A 20 9.26 -4.10 13.69
C ALA A 20 7.97 -3.86 14.49
N ARG A 21 7.68 -2.58 14.82
CA ARG A 21 6.50 -2.19 15.58
C ARG A 21 5.20 -2.47 14.83
N VAL A 22 5.11 -2.07 13.56
CA VAL A 22 3.87 -2.22 12.79
C VAL A 22 3.60 -3.67 12.44
N PHE A 23 4.61 -4.46 12.05
CA PHE A 23 4.42 -5.87 11.78
C PHE A 23 4.04 -6.67 13.03
N ALA A 24 4.61 -6.35 14.19
CA ALA A 24 4.19 -6.93 15.46
C ALA A 24 2.71 -6.64 15.72
N TYR A 25 2.30 -5.37 15.60
CA TYR A 25 0.90 -4.96 15.80
C TYR A 25 -0.06 -5.72 14.87
N VAL A 26 0.24 -5.78 13.57
CA VAL A 26 -0.61 -6.47 12.58
C VAL A 26 -0.74 -7.96 12.89
N LYS A 27 0.31 -8.62 13.39
CA LYS A 27 0.29 -10.06 13.73
C LYS A 27 -0.42 -10.36 15.06
N GLU A 28 -0.44 -9.42 15.99
CA GLU A 28 -1.01 -9.58 17.33
C GLU A 28 -2.50 -9.25 17.41
N HIS A 29 -3.07 -8.57 16.39
CA HIS A 29 -4.45 -8.11 16.39
C HIS A 29 -5.25 -8.74 15.24
N ASP A 30 -6.48 -9.13 15.51
CA ASP A 30 -7.43 -9.59 14.47
C ASP A 30 -8.02 -8.39 13.72
N LEU A 31 -7.25 -7.86 12.77
CA LEU A 31 -7.64 -6.69 11.99
C LEU A 31 -8.63 -7.02 10.87
N LEU A 32 -8.80 -8.30 10.53
CA LEU A 32 -9.82 -8.74 9.58
C LEU A 32 -11.24 -8.47 10.12
N HIS A 33 -11.47 -8.73 11.42
CA HIS A 33 -12.77 -8.54 12.06
C HIS A 33 -12.89 -7.25 12.88
N ALA A 34 -11.82 -6.45 12.93
CA ALA A 34 -11.84 -5.16 13.61
C ALA A 34 -12.68 -4.12 12.86
N GLU A 35 -13.06 -3.04 13.53
CA GLU A 35 -13.73 -1.90 12.90
C GLU A 35 -12.86 -1.28 11.80
N LEU A 36 -13.52 -0.80 10.73
CA LEU A 36 -12.87 -0.03 9.68
C LEU A 36 -12.45 1.34 10.22
N GLY A 37 -11.35 1.86 9.71
CA GLY A 37 -10.89 3.19 10.04
C GLY A 37 -9.40 3.28 10.30
N ARG A 38 -8.96 4.44 10.77
CA ARG A 38 -7.58 4.74 11.08
C ARG A 38 -7.20 4.26 12.47
N ILE A 39 -6.09 3.55 12.56
CA ILE A 39 -5.45 3.10 13.80
C ILE A 39 -4.11 3.80 13.92
N GLU A 40 -3.95 4.66 14.92
CA GLU A 40 -2.71 5.39 15.15
C GLU A 40 -1.77 4.59 16.07
N LEU A 41 -0.59 4.29 15.58
CA LEU A 41 0.49 3.67 16.36
C LEU A 41 1.44 4.74 16.90
N GLU A 42 1.66 5.82 16.13
CA GLU A 42 2.50 6.97 16.49
C GLU A 42 2.02 8.23 15.76
N GLY A 43 0.78 8.67 16.06
CA GLY A 43 0.18 9.84 15.43
C GLY A 43 0.25 9.78 13.90
N ASP A 44 0.77 10.86 13.29
CA ASP A 44 0.98 10.94 11.85
C ASP A 44 2.31 10.32 11.37
N THR A 45 3.16 9.85 12.29
CA THR A 45 4.43 9.18 11.92
C THR A 45 4.19 7.75 11.47
N LEU A 46 3.28 7.03 12.14
CA LEU A 46 2.92 5.65 11.83
C LEU A 46 1.44 5.38 12.11
N PHE A 47 0.69 5.06 11.09
CA PHE A 47 -0.73 4.69 11.24
C PHE A 47 -1.15 3.64 10.20
N ILE A 48 -2.27 3.00 10.48
CA ILE A 48 -2.87 1.96 9.65
C ILE A 48 -4.27 2.42 9.26
N ASN A 49 -4.59 2.41 7.98
CA ASN A 49 -5.94 2.51 7.48
C ASN A 49 -6.47 1.10 7.23
N ASN A 50 -7.41 0.64 8.07
CA ASN A 50 -8.10 -0.64 7.91
C ASN A 50 -9.34 -0.39 7.04
N VAL A 51 -9.35 -0.94 5.82
CA VAL A 51 -10.33 -0.57 4.79
C VAL A 51 -10.91 -1.78 4.06
N GLU A 52 -12.13 -1.59 3.52
CA GLU A 52 -12.83 -2.61 2.72
C GLU A 52 -13.26 -2.01 1.37
N PRO A 53 -12.31 -1.68 0.47
CA PRO A 53 -12.62 -1.12 -0.85
C PRO A 53 -13.10 -2.20 -1.83
N ALA A 54 -13.81 -1.76 -2.88
CA ALA A 54 -13.96 -2.55 -4.09
C ALA A 54 -12.72 -2.40 -4.97
N THR A 55 -12.32 -3.48 -5.62
CA THR A 55 -11.30 -3.44 -6.66
C THR A 55 -11.85 -2.79 -7.93
N VAL A 56 -10.97 -2.33 -8.80
CA VAL A 56 -11.31 -1.71 -10.09
C VAL A 56 -10.58 -2.40 -11.23
N LEU A 57 -11.05 -2.20 -12.45
CA LEU A 57 -10.36 -2.76 -13.62
C LEU A 57 -8.98 -2.12 -13.79
N GLN A 58 -8.04 -2.89 -14.27
CA GLN A 58 -6.66 -2.43 -14.49
C GLN A 58 -6.58 -1.17 -15.37
N ALA A 59 -7.47 -1.03 -16.36
CA ALA A 59 -7.51 0.12 -17.24
C ALA A 59 -7.97 1.42 -16.55
N ASP A 60 -8.68 1.30 -15.42
CA ASP A 60 -9.27 2.43 -14.70
C ASP A 60 -8.42 2.89 -13.52
N GLN A 61 -7.40 2.11 -13.14
CA GLN A 61 -6.56 2.42 -11.98
C GLN A 61 -5.28 3.16 -12.40
N PRO A 62 -5.15 4.45 -12.02
CA PRO A 62 -3.92 5.20 -12.24
C PRO A 62 -2.80 4.74 -11.31
N LEU A 63 -1.56 5.07 -11.68
CA LEU A 63 -0.45 5.02 -10.75
C LEU A 63 -0.54 6.20 -9.77
N GLU A 64 -0.26 5.96 -8.50
CA GLU A 64 -0.08 6.98 -7.47
C GLU A 64 1.34 6.92 -6.89
N ALA A 65 1.84 8.05 -6.40
CA ALA A 65 3.10 8.12 -5.68
C ALA A 65 2.99 9.13 -4.54
N HIS A 66 3.79 8.90 -3.49
CA HIS A 66 3.87 9.69 -2.27
C HIS A 66 5.27 10.28 -2.11
N GLN A 67 5.45 11.28 -1.25
CA GLN A 67 6.77 11.85 -0.95
C GLN A 67 7.11 11.78 0.54
N ALA A 68 6.12 11.98 1.42
CA ALA A 68 6.32 12.01 2.86
C ALA A 68 6.18 10.63 3.52
N TYR A 69 5.53 9.68 2.84
CA TYR A 69 5.26 8.34 3.36
C TYR A 69 5.70 7.26 2.40
N LEU A 70 6.09 6.13 2.96
CA LEU A 70 6.02 4.84 2.31
C LEU A 70 4.72 4.14 2.70
N ASP A 71 4.20 3.30 1.81
CA ASP A 71 3.02 2.49 2.08
C ASP A 71 3.39 1.01 2.23
N ILE A 72 2.72 0.33 3.18
CA ILE A 72 2.69 -1.13 3.22
C ILE A 72 1.25 -1.56 2.98
N HIS A 73 0.99 -2.17 1.84
CA HIS A 73 -0.28 -2.79 1.52
C HIS A 73 -0.28 -4.22 2.05
N VAL A 74 -1.17 -4.54 2.99
CA VAL A 74 -1.33 -5.91 3.53
C VAL A 74 -2.72 -6.40 3.14
N LEU A 75 -2.81 -7.50 2.40
CA LEU A 75 -4.09 -8.10 2.06
C LEU A 75 -4.54 -9.05 3.18
N LEU A 76 -5.76 -8.82 3.70
CA LEU A 76 -6.36 -9.66 4.72
C LEU A 76 -7.38 -10.65 4.14
N GLU A 77 -8.16 -10.23 3.14
CA GLU A 77 -9.17 -11.06 2.46
C GLU A 77 -9.35 -10.63 1.00
N GLY A 78 -9.66 -11.61 0.14
CA GLY A 78 -9.88 -11.39 -1.28
C GLY A 78 -8.61 -11.59 -2.12
N ARG A 79 -8.52 -10.86 -3.22
CA ARG A 79 -7.37 -10.84 -4.14
C ARG A 79 -7.15 -9.43 -4.62
N GLU A 80 -5.90 -9.01 -4.67
CA GLU A 80 -5.51 -7.70 -5.15
C GLU A 80 -4.33 -7.82 -6.09
N ARG A 81 -4.39 -7.13 -7.21
CA ARG A 81 -3.22 -6.89 -8.05
C ARG A 81 -2.75 -5.46 -7.86
N ILE A 82 -1.43 -5.27 -7.75
CA ILE A 82 -0.79 -3.96 -7.68
C ILE A 82 0.12 -3.79 -8.88
N GLY A 83 -0.10 -2.73 -9.66
CA GLY A 83 0.80 -2.31 -10.72
C GLY A 83 1.95 -1.48 -10.17
N TRP A 84 3.11 -1.55 -10.82
CA TRP A 84 4.31 -0.81 -10.42
C TRP A 84 5.02 -0.17 -11.60
N ARG A 85 5.58 1.01 -11.36
CA ARG A 85 6.50 1.71 -12.23
C ARG A 85 7.43 2.59 -11.42
N SER A 86 8.72 2.72 -11.80
CA SER A 86 9.60 3.71 -11.18
C SER A 86 9.03 5.11 -11.37
N THR A 87 8.90 5.88 -10.28
CA THR A 87 8.40 7.26 -10.32
C THR A 87 9.22 8.14 -11.27
N GLU A 88 10.55 7.94 -11.30
CA GLU A 88 11.45 8.65 -12.22
C GLU A 88 11.08 8.46 -13.70
N SER A 89 10.48 7.32 -14.05
CA SER A 89 10.07 7.02 -15.43
C SER A 89 8.64 7.45 -15.77
N CYS A 90 7.89 8.00 -14.80
CA CYS A 90 6.55 8.52 -15.03
C CYS A 90 6.63 9.90 -15.71
N ALA A 91 5.91 10.06 -16.81
CA ALA A 91 5.95 11.26 -17.66
C ALA A 91 4.60 11.96 -17.84
N ARG A 92 3.50 11.34 -17.36
CA ARG A 92 2.14 11.84 -17.58
C ARG A 92 1.37 12.08 -16.29
N PRO A 93 1.77 13.05 -15.45
CA PRO A 93 1.00 13.39 -14.26
C PRO A 93 -0.37 13.95 -14.67
N ARG A 94 -1.43 13.50 -13.99
CA ARG A 94 -2.80 14.03 -14.19
C ARG A 94 -2.94 15.45 -13.65
N VAL A 95 -2.33 15.67 -12.48
CA VAL A 95 -2.35 16.94 -11.74
C VAL A 95 -0.99 17.15 -11.10
N ALA A 96 -0.70 18.38 -10.65
CA ALA A 96 0.48 18.65 -9.84
C ALA A 96 0.43 17.84 -8.52
N PHE A 97 1.58 17.61 -7.92
CA PHE A 97 1.67 16.96 -6.61
C PHE A 97 0.84 17.72 -5.57
N ASP A 98 -0.06 17.00 -4.91
CA ASP A 98 -0.85 17.51 -3.79
C ASP A 98 -0.05 17.39 -2.50
N VAL A 99 0.52 18.49 -2.03
CA VAL A 99 1.38 18.53 -0.83
C VAL A 99 0.59 18.27 0.45
N GLU A 100 -0.69 18.66 0.50
CA GLU A 100 -1.53 18.50 1.69
C GLU A 100 -1.92 17.03 1.89
N ASN A 101 -2.25 16.34 0.80
CA ASN A 101 -2.68 14.95 0.82
C ASN A 101 -1.56 13.96 0.49
N ASP A 102 -0.35 14.46 0.20
CA ASP A 102 0.85 13.67 -0.11
C ASP A 102 0.66 12.67 -1.26
N PHE A 103 0.13 13.11 -2.40
CA PHE A 103 0.03 12.22 -3.56
C PHE A 103 0.12 12.96 -4.90
N VAL A 104 0.48 12.20 -5.91
CA VAL A 104 0.31 12.53 -7.33
C VAL A 104 -0.22 11.32 -8.06
N LEU A 105 -1.04 11.54 -9.08
CA LEU A 105 -1.54 10.49 -9.97
C LEU A 105 -0.91 10.61 -11.35
N TYR A 106 -0.59 9.45 -11.95
CA TYR A 106 -0.02 9.37 -13.29
C TYR A 106 -0.90 8.50 -14.21
N ASP A 107 -1.02 8.93 -15.47
CA ASP A 107 -1.66 8.17 -16.56
C ASP A 107 -0.69 7.22 -17.29
N ASP A 108 0.51 7.07 -16.76
CA ASP A 108 1.48 6.11 -17.24
C ASP A 108 1.02 4.67 -16.95
N THR A 109 1.38 3.74 -17.83
CA THR A 109 1.06 2.33 -17.63
C THR A 109 2.10 1.68 -16.72
N PRO A 110 1.69 0.87 -15.71
CA PRO A 110 2.61 0.05 -14.95
C PRO A 110 3.50 -0.81 -15.86
N THR A 111 4.75 -1.00 -15.46
CA THR A 111 5.72 -1.86 -16.16
C THR A 111 5.77 -3.28 -15.59
N SER A 112 5.27 -3.46 -14.37
CA SER A 112 5.22 -4.75 -13.68
C SER A 112 3.94 -4.83 -12.83
N TYR A 113 3.51 -6.05 -12.54
CA TYR A 113 2.34 -6.32 -11.70
C TYR A 113 2.67 -7.43 -10.72
N VAL A 114 2.06 -7.34 -9.54
CA VAL A 114 2.13 -8.36 -8.50
C VAL A 114 0.72 -8.69 -8.02
N ASP A 115 0.47 -9.97 -7.78
CA ASP A 115 -0.80 -10.46 -7.24
C ASP A 115 -0.61 -10.82 -5.77
N LEU A 116 -1.38 -10.19 -4.88
CA LEU A 116 -1.39 -10.47 -3.45
C LEU A 116 -2.48 -11.49 -3.10
N GLN A 117 -2.15 -12.39 -2.19
CA GLN A 117 -3.06 -13.31 -1.51
C GLN A 117 -3.18 -12.89 -0.03
N PRO A 118 -4.22 -13.34 0.70
CA PRO A 118 -4.35 -13.06 2.13
C PRO A 118 -3.09 -13.44 2.92
N GLY A 119 -2.56 -12.47 3.68
CA GLY A 119 -1.31 -12.61 4.41
C GLY A 119 -0.07 -12.10 3.68
N ASP A 120 -0.18 -11.75 2.39
CA ASP A 120 0.90 -11.11 1.65
C ASP A 120 0.93 -9.60 1.91
N PHE A 121 2.11 -9.00 1.73
CA PHE A 121 2.26 -7.55 1.73
C PHE A 121 3.16 -7.05 0.61
N ALA A 122 2.93 -5.80 0.21
CA ALA A 122 3.81 -5.03 -0.67
C ALA A 122 4.22 -3.73 0.04
N ILE A 123 5.54 -3.46 0.10
CA ILE A 123 6.08 -2.18 0.57
C ILE A 123 6.43 -1.36 -0.66
N VAL A 124 5.90 -0.14 -0.74
CA VAL A 124 6.19 0.83 -1.79
C VAL A 124 6.77 2.10 -1.17
N TYR A 125 7.89 2.54 -1.73
CA TYR A 125 8.61 3.73 -1.30
C TYR A 125 8.24 4.94 -2.21
N PRO A 126 8.65 6.17 -1.89
CA PRO A 126 8.38 7.33 -2.75
C PRO A 126 8.82 7.17 -4.21
N GLU A 127 9.86 6.39 -4.46
CA GLU A 127 10.35 6.07 -5.81
C GLU A 127 9.51 5.00 -6.55
N ASP A 128 8.54 4.39 -5.87
CA ASP A 128 7.67 3.32 -6.40
C ASP A 128 6.28 3.88 -6.73
N ALA A 129 6.07 4.40 -7.94
CA ALA A 129 4.71 4.69 -8.39
C ALA A 129 3.94 3.37 -8.53
N HIS A 130 2.74 3.31 -7.93
CA HIS A 130 1.98 2.07 -7.81
C HIS A 130 0.49 2.28 -8.08
N ALA A 131 -0.15 1.25 -8.63
CA ALA A 131 -1.58 1.20 -8.92
C ALA A 131 -2.21 0.07 -8.09
N PRO A 132 -2.70 0.36 -6.88
CA PRO A 132 -3.32 -0.65 -6.01
C PRO A 132 -4.75 -0.94 -6.44
N LEU A 133 -5.42 -1.90 -5.78
CA LEU A 133 -6.85 -2.20 -5.95
C LEU A 133 -7.24 -2.71 -7.35
N ILE A 134 -6.34 -3.26 -8.12
CA ILE A 134 -6.70 -3.85 -9.41
C ILE A 134 -7.38 -5.21 -9.18
N GLY A 135 -8.58 -5.41 -9.77
CA GLY A 135 -9.38 -6.63 -9.70
C GLY A 135 -10.58 -6.57 -10.66
N GLN A 136 -11.66 -7.27 -10.33
CA GLN A 136 -12.85 -7.38 -11.16
C GLN A 136 -14.09 -6.74 -10.52
N GLY A 137 -13.91 -5.86 -9.54
CA GLY A 137 -14.99 -5.16 -8.84
C GLY A 137 -15.40 -5.80 -7.50
N GLU A 138 -14.73 -6.89 -7.10
CA GLU A 138 -14.98 -7.53 -5.81
C GLU A 138 -14.48 -6.67 -4.64
N LYS A 139 -15.14 -6.77 -3.50
CA LYS A 139 -14.65 -6.20 -2.25
C LYS A 139 -13.49 -7.02 -1.71
N ILE A 140 -12.51 -6.32 -1.16
CA ILE A 140 -11.38 -6.92 -0.45
C ILE A 140 -11.25 -6.26 0.93
N ARG A 141 -10.62 -6.96 1.87
CA ARG A 141 -10.21 -6.39 3.16
C ARG A 141 -8.70 -6.21 3.17
N LYS A 142 -8.23 -5.00 3.44
CA LYS A 142 -6.80 -4.70 3.44
C LYS A 142 -6.42 -3.65 4.46
N LEU A 143 -5.14 -3.61 4.77
CA LEU A 143 -4.50 -2.54 5.51
C LEU A 143 -3.66 -1.71 4.54
N ILE A 144 -3.74 -0.39 4.67
CA ILE A 144 -2.80 0.56 4.06
C ILE A 144 -2.07 1.21 5.23
N ILE A 145 -0.84 0.81 5.44
CA ILE A 145 0.01 1.33 6.50
C ILE A 145 0.82 2.48 5.94
N LYS A 146 0.76 3.62 6.60
CA LYS A 146 1.56 4.79 6.27
C LYS A 146 2.68 4.94 7.31
N ALA A 147 3.92 4.86 6.85
CA ALA A 147 5.10 5.11 7.67
C ALA A 147 5.89 6.28 7.07
N ARG A 148 6.15 7.29 7.89
CA ARG A 148 6.83 8.51 7.46
C ARG A 148 8.29 8.22 7.13
N VAL A 149 8.77 8.69 5.98
CA VAL A 149 10.18 8.58 5.53
C VAL A 149 11.00 9.78 5.96
#